data_b2085d02ff6b3ef1b991740795f77692
#
_entry.id   b2085d02ff6b3ef1b991740795f77692
#
_cell.length_a   1.000
_cell.length_b   1.000
_cell.length_c   1.000
_cell.angle_alpha   90.00
_cell.angle_beta   90.00
_cell.angle_gamma   90.00
#
_symmetry.space_group_name_H-M   'P 1'
#
loop_
_entity.id
_entity.type
_entity.pdbx_description
1 polymer ?
#
loop_
_entity_poly.entity_id
_entity_poly.type
_entity_poly.pdbx_seq_one_letter_code
_entity_poly.pdbx_strand_id
1 'polypeptide(L)' 'YKSDAQLREKMAELEQSLEDRKIIQKGTGILMELYSISEAEAYNRIRTLSMNKQISIIETCNLIIKQSNKSNNI' A
#
# COMPACT_ATOMS: atom_id res chain seq x y z
N TYR A 1 2.70 25.98 -8.79
CA TYR A 1 2.20 24.82 -9.50
C TYR A 1 1.96 23.64 -8.61
N LYS A 2 2.75 23.58 -7.61
CA LYS A 2 2.64 22.47 -6.70
C LYS A 2 1.35 22.51 -5.91
N SER A 3 0.93 23.72 -5.54
CA SER A 3 -0.30 23.82 -4.77
C SER A 3 -1.46 23.29 -5.58
N ASP A 4 -1.48 23.59 -6.87
CA ASP A 4 -2.57 23.11 -7.70
C ASP A 4 -2.61 21.60 -7.75
N ALA A 5 -1.44 21.01 -7.94
CA ALA A 5 -1.37 19.58 -8.01
C ALA A 5 -1.79 18.96 -6.69
N GLN A 6 -1.38 19.58 -5.60
CA GLN A 6 -1.73 19.04 -4.31
C GLN A 6 -3.23 19.09 -4.06
N LEU A 7 -3.85 20.16 -4.47
CA LEU A 7 -5.29 20.28 -4.30
C LEU A 7 -6.01 19.17 -5.03
N ARG A 8 -5.61 18.95 -6.27
CA ARG A 8 -6.24 17.91 -7.06
C ARG A 8 -6.02 16.55 -6.47
N GLU A 9 -4.82 16.31 -6.02
CA GLU A 9 -4.51 15.04 -5.41
C GLU A 9 -5.38 14.78 -4.21
N LYS A 10 -5.62 15.81 -3.43
CA LYS A 10 -6.45 15.64 -2.25
C LYS A 10 -7.84 15.20 -2.62
N MET A 11 -8.40 15.79 -3.62
CA MET A 11 -9.74 15.43 -4.03
C MET A 11 -9.78 14.00 -4.54
N ALA A 12 -8.81 13.66 -5.34
CA ALA A 12 -8.75 12.29 -5.84
C ALA A 12 -8.58 11.30 -4.71
N GLU A 13 -7.77 11.66 -3.74
CA GLU A 13 -7.56 10.77 -2.62
C GLU A 13 -8.83 10.53 -1.85
N LEU A 14 -9.60 11.58 -1.66
CA LEU A 14 -10.84 11.45 -0.92
C LEU A 14 -11.78 10.45 -1.59
N GLU A 15 -11.84 10.52 -2.90
CA GLU A 15 -12.74 9.65 -3.62
C GLU A 15 -12.29 8.21 -3.59
N GLN A 16 -11.01 7.99 -3.71
CA GLN A 16 -10.49 6.63 -3.75
C GLN A 16 -10.11 6.11 -2.38
N SER A 17 -10.16 6.96 -1.38
CA SER A 17 -9.55 6.62 -0.10
C SER A 17 -10.11 5.34 0.51
N LEU A 18 -11.37 5.04 0.31
CA LEU A 18 -11.96 3.85 0.93
C LEU A 18 -11.30 2.58 0.44
N GLU A 19 -11.23 2.43 -0.86
CA GLU A 19 -10.60 1.23 -1.42
C GLU A 19 -9.11 1.21 -1.17
N ASP A 20 -8.49 2.36 -1.33
CA ASP A 20 -7.05 2.43 -1.10
C ASP A 20 -6.72 2.06 0.32
N ARG A 21 -7.51 2.52 1.27
CA ARG A 21 -7.28 2.20 2.65
C ARG A 21 -7.35 0.71 2.89
N LYS A 22 -8.37 0.08 2.34
CA LYS A 22 -8.52 -1.35 2.52
C LYS A 22 -7.32 -2.11 1.99
N ILE A 23 -6.87 -1.71 0.82
CA ILE A 23 -5.74 -2.39 0.21
C ILE A 23 -4.48 -2.18 1.04
N ILE A 24 -4.25 -0.96 1.48
CA ILE A 24 -3.07 -0.68 2.28
C ILE A 24 -3.13 -1.43 3.59
N GLN A 25 -4.28 -1.44 4.22
CA GLN A 25 -4.42 -2.16 5.48
C GLN A 25 -4.16 -3.64 5.31
N LYS A 26 -4.65 -4.19 4.23
CA LYS A 26 -4.43 -5.61 3.97
C LYS A 26 -2.95 -5.89 3.76
N GLY A 27 -2.31 -5.07 2.95
CA GLY A 27 -0.89 -5.27 2.70
C GLY A 27 -0.06 -5.14 3.96
N THR A 28 -0.31 -4.09 4.74
CA THR A 28 0.43 -3.92 5.98
C THR A 28 0.16 -5.07 6.94
N GLY A 29 -1.09 -5.51 7.02
CA GLY A 29 -1.42 -6.61 7.91
C GLY A 29 -0.64 -7.86 7.57
N ILE A 30 -0.52 -8.14 6.29
CA ILE A 30 0.23 -9.31 5.86
C ILE A 30 1.68 -9.20 6.28
N LEU A 31 2.28 -8.04 6.05
CA LEU A 31 3.67 -7.85 6.41
C LEU A 31 3.87 -7.92 7.92
N MET A 32 2.93 -7.37 8.66
CA MET A 32 3.03 -7.41 10.10
C MET A 32 3.08 -8.85 10.61
N GLU A 33 2.28 -9.69 10.01
CA GLU A 33 2.26 -11.09 10.41
C GLU A 33 3.51 -11.82 9.94
N LEU A 34 3.89 -11.56 8.71
CA LEU A 34 5.03 -12.27 8.14
C LEU A 34 6.32 -11.97 8.88
N TYR A 35 6.52 -10.71 9.20
CA TYR A 35 7.80 -10.27 9.79
C TYR A 35 7.67 -9.90 11.25
N SER A 36 6.49 -9.98 11.81
CA SER A 36 6.28 -9.60 13.20
C SER A 36 6.77 -8.18 13.46
N ILE A 37 6.36 -7.27 12.60
CA ILE A 37 6.75 -5.88 12.73
C ILE A 37 5.52 -5.05 13.00
N SER A 38 5.75 -3.79 13.38
CA SER A 38 4.65 -2.89 13.67
C SER A 38 4.03 -2.39 12.37
N GLU A 39 2.88 -1.76 12.51
CA GLU A 39 2.19 -1.22 11.34
C GLU A 39 3.04 -0.16 10.65
N ALA A 40 3.68 0.68 11.43
CA ALA A 40 4.52 1.73 10.86
C ALA A 40 5.65 1.12 10.04
N GLU A 41 6.25 0.08 10.57
CA GLU A 41 7.33 -0.57 9.85
C GLU A 41 6.83 -1.22 8.58
N ALA A 42 5.70 -1.87 8.66
CA ALA A 42 5.12 -2.51 7.48
C ALA A 42 4.85 -1.47 6.40
N TYR A 43 4.27 -0.36 6.79
CA TYR A 43 3.99 0.69 5.83
C TYR A 43 5.28 1.23 5.22
N ASN A 44 6.30 1.39 6.03
CA ASN A 44 7.58 1.86 5.51
C ASN A 44 8.15 0.91 4.48
N ARG A 45 8.03 -0.37 4.73
CA ARG A 45 8.50 -1.36 3.77
C ARG A 45 7.75 -1.25 2.46
N ILE A 46 6.44 -1.12 2.55
CA ILE A 46 5.63 -0.99 1.36
C ILE A 46 6.03 0.25 0.58
N ARG A 47 6.22 1.34 1.30
CA ARG A 47 6.61 2.58 0.66
C ARG A 47 7.95 2.46 -0.04
N THR A 48 8.91 1.84 0.63
CA THR A 48 10.22 1.65 0.05
C THR A 48 10.13 0.79 -1.20
N LEU A 49 9.35 -0.26 -1.14
CA LEU A 49 9.18 -1.13 -2.29
C LEU A 49 8.57 -0.36 -3.46
N SER A 50 7.54 0.44 -3.17
CA SER A 50 6.90 1.18 -4.23
C SER A 50 7.88 2.13 -4.90
N MET A 51 8.74 2.75 -4.12
CA MET A 51 9.72 3.65 -4.67
C MET A 51 10.75 2.90 -5.50
N ASN A 52 11.19 1.78 -5.00
CA ASN A 52 12.19 0.99 -5.72
C ASN A 52 11.67 0.50 -7.06
N LYS A 53 10.43 0.09 -7.08
CA LYS A 53 9.84 -0.43 -8.31
C LYS A 53 9.18 0.67 -9.13
N GLN A 54 9.14 1.87 -8.59
CA GLN A 54 8.52 2.99 -9.30
C GLN A 54 7.06 2.71 -9.61
N ILE A 55 6.38 2.12 -8.67
CA ILE A 55 4.95 1.88 -8.76
C ILE A 55 4.27 2.52 -7.56
N SER A 56 2.96 2.55 -7.59
CA SER A 56 2.22 3.17 -6.51
C SER A 56 2.20 2.24 -5.29
N ILE A 57 1.90 2.83 -4.15
CA ILE A 57 1.78 2.05 -2.93
C ILE A 57 0.67 1.03 -3.06
N ILE A 58 -0.40 1.40 -3.72
CA ILE A 58 -1.54 0.50 -3.93
C ILE A 58 -1.09 -0.71 -4.73
N GLU A 59 -0.33 -0.48 -5.77
CA GLU A 59 0.15 -1.58 -6.60
C GLU A 59 1.05 -2.49 -5.79
N THR A 60 1.90 -1.89 -4.98
CA THR A 60 2.77 -2.69 -4.12
C THR A 60 1.95 -3.56 -3.18
N CYS A 61 0.93 -2.99 -2.58
CA CYS A 61 0.08 -3.75 -1.69
C CYS A 61 -0.62 -4.88 -2.43
N ASN A 62 -1.07 -4.59 -3.64
CA ASN A 62 -1.72 -5.63 -4.44
C ASN A 62 -0.77 -6.79 -4.70
N LEU A 63 0.47 -6.48 -4.98
CA LEU A 63 1.45 -7.54 -5.19
C LEU A 63 1.63 -8.38 -3.93
N ILE A 64 1.69 -7.72 -2.79
CA ILE A 64 1.85 -8.42 -1.53
C ILE A 64 0.65 -9.33 -1.27
N ILE A 65 -0.53 -8.80 -1.48
CA ILE A 65 -1.74 -9.57 -1.27
C ILE A 65 -1.78 -10.76 -2.22
N LYS A 66 -1.41 -10.52 -3.45
CA LYS A 66 -1.42 -11.58 -4.43
C LYS A 66 -0.49 -12.71 -4.05
N GLN A 67 0.70 -12.35 -3.61
CA GLN A 67 1.66 -13.37 -3.21
C GLN A 67 1.18 -14.14 -2.00
N SER A 68 0.57 -13.43 -1.07
CA SER A 68 0.05 -14.08 0.12
C SER A 68 -1.05 -15.07 -0.25
N ASN A 69 -1.93 -14.66 -1.13
CA ASN A 69 -3.00 -15.55 -1.57
C ASN A 69 -2.45 -16.77 -2.25
N LYS A 70 -1.43 -16.57 -3.04
CA LYS A 70 -0.84 -17.69 -3.75
C LYS A 70 -0.30 -18.71 -2.77
N SER A 71 0.38 -18.20 -1.75
CA SER A 71 0.91 -19.11 -0.74
C SER A 71 -0.20 -19.90 -0.07
N ASN A 72 -1.29 -19.25 0.20
CA ASN A 72 -2.38 -19.90 0.91
C ASN A 72 -3.04 -20.96 0.06
N ASN A 73 -3.05 -20.78 -1.22
CA ASN A 73 -3.72 -21.70 -2.10
C ASN A 73 -3.03 -23.04 -2.19
N ILE A 74 -1.77 -23.02 -1.94
CA ILE A 74 -1.04 -24.26 -1.97
C ILE A 74 -1.13 -24.98 -0.65
#